data_acc80153e8b30f057c4eab1397a41f90
#
_entry.id   acc80153e8b30f057c4eab1397a41f90
#
_cell.length_a   1.000
_cell.length_b   1.000
_cell.length_c   1.000
_cell.angle_alpha   90.00
_cell.angle_beta   90.00
_cell.angle_gamma   90.00
#
_symmetry.space_group_name_H-M   'P 1'
#
loop_
_entity.id
_entity.type
_entity.pdbx_description
1 polymer ?
#
loop_
_entity_poly.entity_id
_entity_poly.type
_entity_poly.pdbx_seq_one_letter_code
_entity_poly.pdbx_strand_id
1 'polypeptide(L)'
;MESQVQFERVTERDVPALYELRRAAIRGGCVGHYTSAQIDAWTNSLSDIGLQKSLPEHSYFAKIYGEIVACGMLDVTTERIDGVIVSPSHFRRGIGRAMMQHLERIARDFGVKHLMLDATLNAVDFYRSLGFQGDAMGSYQSPRGVILECVPMSKSLVVS
;
A
#
# COMPACT_ATOMS: atom_id res chain seq x y z
N MET A 1 9.39 17.56 5.11
CA MET A 1 8.48 18.37 5.75
C MET A 1 7.07 17.85 5.68
N GLU A 2 6.67 17.27 6.77
CA GLU A 2 5.37 16.64 6.89
C GLU A 2 4.22 17.61 6.64
N SER A 3 4.40 18.89 6.98
CA SER A 3 3.38 19.92 6.80
C SER A 3 3.02 20.18 5.34
N GLN A 4 3.80 19.66 4.39
CA GLN A 4 3.57 19.82 2.97
C GLN A 4 2.82 18.66 2.33
N VAL A 5 2.64 17.56 3.06
CA VAL A 5 1.93 16.39 2.55
C VAL A 5 0.43 16.58 2.77
N GLN A 6 -0.32 16.51 1.69
CA GLN A 6 -1.77 16.58 1.73
C GLN A 6 -2.36 15.23 1.32
N PHE A 7 -3.43 14.80 1.97
CA PHE A 7 -4.09 13.54 1.69
C PHE A 7 -5.45 13.81 1.05
N GLU A 8 -5.73 13.09 -0.05
CA GLU A 8 -7.00 13.20 -0.76
C GLU A 8 -7.52 11.82 -1.10
N ARG A 9 -8.84 11.66 -1.10
CA ARG A 9 -9.44 10.42 -1.56
C ARG A 9 -9.25 10.25 -3.05
N VAL A 10 -8.95 9.03 -3.46
CA VAL A 10 -8.87 8.67 -4.88
C VAL A 10 -10.28 8.60 -5.45
N THR A 11 -10.48 9.15 -6.64
CA THR A 11 -11.74 9.07 -7.38
C THR A 11 -11.58 8.17 -8.61
N GLU A 12 -12.69 7.81 -9.25
CA GLU A 12 -12.63 6.99 -10.46
C GLU A 12 -11.76 7.62 -11.54
N ARG A 13 -11.77 8.94 -11.64
CA ARG A 13 -10.96 9.68 -12.60
C ARG A 13 -9.47 9.48 -12.37
N ASP A 14 -9.07 9.20 -11.13
CA ASP A 14 -7.67 9.08 -10.72
C ASP A 14 -7.10 7.66 -10.89
N VAL A 15 -7.93 6.68 -11.22
CA VAL A 15 -7.51 5.27 -11.28
C VAL A 15 -6.34 5.04 -12.23
N PRO A 16 -6.30 5.63 -13.44
CA PRO A 16 -5.11 5.47 -14.30
C PRO A 16 -3.82 5.97 -13.66
N ALA A 17 -3.87 7.10 -12.95
CA ALA A 17 -2.70 7.63 -12.24
C ALA A 17 -2.28 6.69 -11.10
N LEU A 18 -3.24 6.08 -10.41
CA LEU A 18 -2.98 5.10 -9.37
C LEU A 18 -2.24 3.88 -9.91
N TYR A 19 -2.66 3.35 -11.05
CA TYR A 19 -1.99 2.20 -11.66
C TYR A 19 -0.57 2.55 -12.10
N GLU A 20 -0.35 3.73 -12.66
CA GLU A 20 0.99 4.17 -13.04
C GLU A 20 1.90 4.26 -11.80
N LEU A 21 1.40 4.82 -10.71
CA LEU A 21 2.13 4.90 -9.46
C LEU A 21 2.49 3.51 -8.93
N ARG A 22 1.54 2.57 -8.96
CA ARG A 22 1.77 1.20 -8.51
C ARG A 22 2.83 0.50 -9.34
N ARG A 23 2.75 0.61 -10.67
CA ARG A 23 3.76 0.02 -11.56
C ARG A 23 5.15 0.57 -11.25
N ALA A 24 5.27 1.87 -11.14
CA ALA A 24 6.56 2.51 -10.85
C ALA A 24 7.10 2.07 -9.49
N ALA A 25 6.26 2.02 -8.47
CA ALA A 25 6.67 1.63 -7.12
C ALA A 25 7.11 0.16 -7.06
N ILE A 26 6.37 -0.74 -7.70
CA ILE A 26 6.71 -2.15 -7.73
C ILE A 26 8.03 -2.35 -8.48
N ARG A 27 8.17 -1.75 -9.65
CA ARG A 27 9.40 -1.86 -10.43
C ARG A 27 10.60 -1.23 -9.74
N GLY A 28 10.38 -0.15 -9.00
CA GLY A 28 11.46 0.52 -8.28
C GLY A 28 11.85 -0.13 -6.95
N GLY A 29 10.90 -0.75 -6.26
CA GLY A 29 11.11 -1.26 -4.90
C GLY A 29 11.32 -2.77 -4.79
N CYS A 30 10.84 -3.54 -5.75
CA CYS A 30 10.82 -5.00 -5.64
C CYS A 30 11.96 -5.70 -6.36
N VAL A 31 12.79 -4.95 -7.07
CA VAL A 31 13.99 -5.51 -7.73
C VAL A 31 14.92 -6.08 -6.66
N GLY A 32 15.38 -7.31 -6.89
CA GLY A 32 16.23 -8.02 -5.93
C GLY A 32 15.48 -8.84 -4.90
N HIS A 33 14.17 -8.61 -4.73
CA HIS A 33 13.31 -9.36 -3.82
C HIS A 33 12.40 -10.35 -4.56
N TYR A 34 12.10 -10.05 -5.82
CA TYR A 34 11.29 -10.90 -6.69
C TYR A 34 11.99 -11.01 -8.05
N THR A 35 11.67 -12.06 -8.80
CA THR A 35 12.24 -12.24 -10.14
C THR A 35 11.65 -11.21 -11.10
N SER A 36 12.38 -10.93 -12.21
CA SER A 36 11.86 -10.04 -13.25
C SER A 36 10.57 -10.59 -13.85
N ALA A 37 10.43 -11.90 -13.99
CA ALA A 37 9.21 -12.52 -14.50
C ALA A 37 8.03 -12.28 -13.55
N GLN A 38 8.26 -12.39 -12.25
CA GLN A 38 7.22 -12.09 -11.24
C GLN A 38 6.82 -10.62 -11.30
N ILE A 39 7.78 -9.70 -11.35
CA ILE A 39 7.52 -8.27 -11.41
C ILE A 39 6.73 -7.91 -12.68
N ASP A 40 7.14 -8.45 -13.84
CA ASP A 40 6.46 -8.20 -15.11
C ASP A 40 5.02 -8.72 -15.08
N ALA A 41 4.81 -9.95 -14.63
CA ALA A 41 3.47 -10.53 -14.55
C ALA A 41 2.59 -9.74 -13.57
N TRP A 42 3.13 -9.32 -12.44
CA TRP A 42 2.42 -8.56 -11.42
C TRP A 42 2.02 -7.19 -11.95
N THR A 43 2.96 -6.45 -12.54
CA THR A 43 2.67 -5.10 -13.05
C THR A 43 1.73 -5.14 -14.26
N ASN A 44 1.76 -6.19 -15.08
CA ASN A 44 0.84 -6.33 -16.19
C ASN A 44 -0.59 -6.65 -15.76
N SER A 45 -0.78 -7.20 -14.55
CA SER A 45 -2.10 -7.54 -14.04
C SER A 45 -2.82 -6.37 -13.35
N LEU A 46 -2.16 -5.23 -13.17
CA LEU A 46 -2.70 -4.11 -12.38
C LEU A 46 -3.84 -3.36 -13.07
N SER A 47 -4.05 -3.54 -14.35
CA SER A 47 -5.08 -2.83 -15.11
C SER A 47 -6.39 -3.63 -15.24
N ASP A 48 -6.64 -4.58 -14.35
CA ASP A 48 -7.87 -5.37 -14.37
C ASP A 48 -9.08 -4.48 -14.04
N ILE A 49 -10.07 -4.49 -14.93
CA ILE A 49 -11.27 -3.66 -14.80
C ILE A 49 -12.05 -3.98 -13.52
N GLY A 50 -12.05 -5.25 -13.08
CA GLY A 50 -12.75 -5.66 -11.88
C GLY A 50 -12.23 -4.96 -10.62
N LEU A 51 -10.94 -4.64 -10.56
CA LEU A 51 -10.34 -3.91 -9.44
C LEU A 51 -10.65 -2.42 -9.49
N GLN A 52 -10.89 -1.85 -10.67
CA GLN A 52 -11.10 -0.41 -10.82
C GLN A 52 -12.32 0.09 -10.06
N LYS A 53 -13.33 -0.75 -9.89
CA LYS A 53 -14.59 -0.35 -9.26
C LYS A 53 -14.49 -0.15 -7.76
N SER A 54 -13.64 -0.92 -7.08
CA SER A 54 -13.52 -0.87 -5.63
C SER A 54 -12.36 -0.01 -5.14
N LEU A 55 -11.35 0.23 -5.97
CA LEU A 55 -10.15 0.95 -5.56
C LEU A 55 -10.41 2.36 -5.03
N PRO A 56 -11.26 3.20 -5.68
CA PRO A 56 -11.46 4.56 -5.18
C PRO A 56 -12.06 4.61 -3.78
N GLU A 57 -12.90 3.63 -3.42
CA GLU A 57 -13.59 3.62 -2.13
C GLU A 57 -12.63 3.45 -0.95
N HIS A 58 -11.47 2.84 -1.19
CA HIS A 58 -10.53 2.44 -0.14
C HIS A 58 -9.17 3.12 -0.26
N SER A 59 -9.02 4.06 -1.21
CA SER A 59 -7.70 4.59 -1.56
C SER A 59 -7.59 6.07 -1.29
N TYR A 60 -6.39 6.46 -0.85
CA TYR A 60 -6.03 7.85 -0.56
C TYR A 60 -4.69 8.16 -1.22
N PHE A 61 -4.61 9.33 -1.87
CA PHE A 61 -3.34 9.86 -2.36
C PHE A 61 -2.67 10.71 -1.31
N ALA A 62 -1.36 10.68 -1.28
CA ALA A 62 -0.54 11.72 -0.66
C ALA A 62 0.00 12.60 -1.77
N LYS A 63 -0.12 13.90 -1.60
CA LYS A 63 0.35 14.89 -2.58
C LYS A 63 1.28 15.89 -1.92
N ILE A 64 2.29 16.29 -2.66
CA ILE A 64 3.20 17.38 -2.27
C ILE A 64 3.14 18.41 -3.40
N TYR A 65 2.72 19.64 -3.08
CA TYR A 65 2.52 20.70 -4.07
C TYR A 65 1.68 20.24 -5.27
N GLY A 66 0.62 19.48 -5.00
CA GLY A 66 -0.28 18.98 -6.04
C GLY A 66 0.22 17.77 -6.81
N GLU A 67 1.45 17.32 -6.58
CA GLU A 67 2.01 16.14 -7.23
C GLU A 67 1.69 14.88 -6.41
N ILE A 68 1.17 13.85 -7.06
CA ILE A 68 0.89 12.56 -6.41
C ILE A 68 2.22 11.86 -6.12
N VAL A 69 2.49 11.60 -4.85
CA VAL A 69 3.75 10.96 -4.42
C VAL A 69 3.54 9.61 -3.76
N ALA A 70 2.34 9.29 -3.31
CA ALA A 70 2.05 8.01 -2.67
C ALA A 70 0.56 7.71 -2.73
N CYS A 71 0.23 6.46 -2.46
CA CYS A 71 -1.15 6.00 -2.29
C CYS A 71 -1.19 4.96 -1.18
N GLY A 72 -2.27 5.00 -0.40
CA GLY A 72 -2.55 3.99 0.61
C GLY A 72 -3.96 3.45 0.42
N MET A 73 -4.13 2.16 0.66
CA MET A 73 -5.43 1.48 0.51
C MET A 73 -5.81 0.80 1.81
N LEU A 74 -6.94 1.22 2.38
CA LEU A 74 -7.46 0.71 3.64
C LEU A 74 -8.90 0.28 3.47
N ASP A 75 -9.19 -0.97 3.77
CA ASP A 75 -10.55 -1.49 3.84
C ASP A 75 -10.95 -1.63 5.31
N VAL A 76 -11.79 -0.73 5.80
CA VAL A 76 -12.23 -0.74 7.20
C VAL A 76 -13.15 -1.91 7.52
N THR A 77 -13.84 -2.46 6.52
CA THR A 77 -14.75 -3.60 6.70
C THR A 77 -13.97 -4.88 6.99
N THR A 78 -12.88 -5.11 6.26
CA THR A 78 -12.03 -6.28 6.45
C THR A 78 -10.86 -6.03 7.38
N GLU A 79 -10.69 -4.80 7.83
CA GLU A 79 -9.59 -4.38 8.72
C GLU A 79 -8.21 -4.61 8.10
N ARG A 80 -8.12 -4.40 6.79
CA ARG A 80 -6.89 -4.68 6.04
C ARG A 80 -6.35 -3.43 5.37
N ILE A 81 -5.03 -3.32 5.39
CA ILE A 81 -4.31 -2.42 4.50
C ILE A 81 -3.91 -3.24 3.28
N ASP A 82 -4.46 -2.87 2.13
CA ASP A 82 -4.21 -3.58 0.88
C ASP A 82 -2.92 -3.14 0.21
N GLY A 83 -2.36 -2.02 0.65
CA GLY A 83 -1.06 -1.58 0.19
C GLY A 83 -0.77 -0.15 0.57
N VAL A 84 0.52 0.14 0.66
CA VAL A 84 1.05 1.50 0.71
C VAL A 84 2.14 1.55 -0.34
N ILE A 85 2.00 2.47 -1.27
CA ILE A 85 2.93 2.62 -2.39
C ILE A 85 3.43 4.05 -2.44
N VAL A 86 4.73 4.20 -2.67
CA VAL A 86 5.40 5.51 -2.75
C VAL A 86 6.12 5.60 -4.09
N SER A 87 6.03 6.75 -4.73
CA SER A 87 6.78 7.01 -5.95
C SER A 87 8.28 6.79 -5.70
N PRO A 88 8.99 6.07 -6.61
CA PRO A 88 10.43 5.81 -6.41
C PRO A 88 11.27 7.07 -6.21
N SER A 89 10.91 8.17 -6.84
CA SER A 89 11.61 9.44 -6.66
C SER A 89 11.45 10.03 -5.26
N HIS A 90 10.55 9.49 -4.46
CA HIS A 90 10.25 9.96 -3.11
C HIS A 90 10.52 8.90 -2.05
N PHE A 91 11.25 7.84 -2.37
CA PHE A 91 11.62 6.82 -1.40
C PHE A 91 12.49 7.42 -0.28
N ARG A 92 12.34 6.89 0.93
CA ARG A 92 13.13 7.21 2.13
C ARG A 92 12.99 8.66 2.59
N ARG A 93 11.85 9.27 2.33
CA ARG A 93 11.56 10.66 2.77
C ARG A 93 10.47 10.72 3.84
N GLY A 94 10.09 9.58 4.42
CA GLY A 94 9.06 9.52 5.46
C GLY A 94 7.63 9.58 4.93
N ILE A 95 7.42 9.53 3.62
CA ILE A 95 6.08 9.62 3.03
C ILE A 95 5.27 8.37 3.31
N GLY A 96 5.88 7.19 3.22
CA GLY A 96 5.19 5.94 3.57
C GLY A 96 4.73 5.92 5.02
N ARG A 97 5.56 6.40 5.93
CA ARG A 97 5.20 6.53 7.35
C ARG A 97 4.04 7.51 7.53
N ALA A 98 4.07 8.66 6.87
CA ALA A 98 2.99 9.64 6.93
C ALA A 98 1.68 9.06 6.40
N MET A 99 1.73 8.31 5.30
CA MET A 99 0.56 7.63 4.76
C MET A 99 0.00 6.61 5.76
N MET A 100 0.86 5.79 6.37
CA MET A 100 0.42 4.82 7.36
C MET A 100 -0.23 5.48 8.57
N GLN A 101 0.32 6.59 9.05
CA GLN A 101 -0.29 7.35 10.14
C GLN A 101 -1.67 7.87 9.75
N HIS A 102 -1.82 8.32 8.51
CA HIS A 102 -3.12 8.76 8.00
C HIS A 102 -4.13 7.61 7.97
N LEU A 103 -3.74 6.45 7.45
CA LEU A 103 -4.61 5.28 7.39
C LEU A 103 -4.99 4.78 8.78
N GLU A 104 -4.06 4.76 9.73
CA GLU A 104 -4.34 4.34 11.10
C GLU A 104 -5.31 5.30 11.80
N ARG A 105 -5.20 6.59 11.52
CA ARG A 105 -6.16 7.58 12.06
C ARG A 105 -7.56 7.30 11.54
N ILE A 106 -7.69 7.05 10.23
CA ILE A 106 -8.98 6.71 9.64
C ILE A 106 -9.53 5.42 10.24
N ALA A 107 -8.67 4.40 10.38
CA ALA A 107 -9.07 3.13 10.96
C ALA A 107 -9.61 3.31 12.38
N ARG A 108 -8.92 4.08 13.20
CA ARG A 108 -9.38 4.38 14.56
C ARG A 108 -10.72 5.13 14.59
N ASP A 109 -10.91 6.06 13.67
CA ASP A 109 -12.15 6.82 13.57
C ASP A 109 -13.34 5.91 13.22
N PHE A 110 -13.09 4.82 12.51
CA PHE A 110 -14.11 3.81 12.19
C PHE A 110 -14.20 2.69 13.22
N GLY A 111 -13.47 2.78 14.33
CA GLY A 111 -13.52 1.77 15.38
C GLY A 111 -12.72 0.50 15.10
N VAL A 112 -11.86 0.51 14.12
CA VAL A 112 -10.98 -0.64 13.82
C VAL A 112 -9.97 -0.79 14.95
N LYS A 113 -9.86 -2.01 15.49
CA LYS A 113 -8.99 -2.30 16.62
C LYS A 113 -7.71 -3.05 16.22
N HIS A 114 -7.74 -3.70 15.08
CA HIS A 114 -6.60 -4.47 14.56
C HIS A 114 -6.49 -4.23 13.08
N LEU A 115 -5.27 -4.06 12.59
CA LEU A 115 -5.00 -3.98 11.17
C LEU A 115 -4.17 -5.16 10.73
N MET A 116 -4.47 -5.68 9.55
CA MET A 116 -3.75 -6.78 8.92
C MET A 116 -3.26 -6.35 7.55
N LEU A 117 -2.13 -6.88 7.14
CA LEU A 117 -1.60 -6.68 5.80
C LEU A 117 -0.70 -7.85 5.40
N ASP A 118 -0.45 -7.97 4.11
CA ASP A 118 0.55 -8.89 3.57
C ASP A 118 1.71 -8.03 3.08
N ALA A 119 2.82 -8.07 3.83
CA ALA A 119 3.98 -7.25 3.49
C ALA A 119 4.75 -7.89 2.33
N THR A 120 5.01 -7.10 1.29
CA THR A 120 5.98 -7.53 0.28
C THR A 120 7.36 -7.64 0.91
N LEU A 121 8.22 -8.50 0.35
CA LEU A 121 9.51 -8.82 0.98
C LEU A 121 10.39 -7.59 1.21
N ASN A 122 10.31 -6.62 0.33
CA ASN A 122 11.08 -5.37 0.45
C ASN A 122 10.53 -4.43 1.53
N ALA A 123 9.31 -4.66 2.03
CA ALA A 123 8.64 -3.75 2.95
C ALA A 123 8.51 -4.28 4.38
N VAL A 124 8.96 -5.50 4.66
CA VAL A 124 8.80 -6.13 5.98
C VAL A 124 9.38 -5.26 7.09
N ASP A 125 10.61 -4.78 6.91
CA ASP A 125 11.28 -3.97 7.94
C ASP A 125 10.57 -2.63 8.14
N PHE A 126 10.05 -2.05 7.07
CA PHE A 126 9.26 -0.82 7.15
C PHE A 126 8.04 -1.01 8.07
N TYR A 127 7.27 -2.07 7.83
CA TYR A 127 6.08 -2.32 8.65
C TYR A 127 6.44 -2.69 10.09
N ARG A 128 7.53 -3.44 10.30
CA ARG A 128 8.00 -3.72 11.66
C ARG A 128 8.35 -2.45 12.41
N SER A 129 8.96 -1.49 11.74
CA SER A 129 9.31 -0.21 12.36
C SER A 129 8.08 0.58 12.80
N LEU A 130 6.90 0.27 12.25
CA LEU A 130 5.63 0.90 12.59
C LEU A 130 4.82 0.09 13.61
N GLY A 131 5.36 -1.00 14.12
CA GLY A 131 4.71 -1.82 15.14
C GLY A 131 3.96 -3.03 14.64
N PHE A 132 4.00 -3.32 13.33
CA PHE A 132 3.41 -4.54 12.80
C PHE A 132 4.28 -5.74 13.14
N GLN A 133 3.63 -6.87 13.41
CA GLN A 133 4.29 -8.12 13.80
C GLN A 133 3.89 -9.24 12.88
N GLY A 134 4.83 -10.13 12.58
CA GLY A 134 4.64 -11.30 11.75
C GLY A 134 5.97 -11.74 11.16
N ASP A 135 6.26 -13.04 11.22
CA ASP A 135 7.51 -13.60 10.74
C ASP A 135 7.31 -14.74 9.75
N ALA A 136 6.11 -15.30 9.69
CA ALA A 136 5.85 -16.47 8.84
C ALA A 136 5.76 -16.06 7.38
N MET A 137 6.38 -16.86 6.52
CA MET A 137 6.25 -16.68 5.08
C MET A 137 4.87 -17.14 4.63
N GLY A 138 4.21 -16.30 3.83
CA GLY A 138 2.94 -16.61 3.21
C GLY A 138 2.98 -16.39 1.72
N SER A 139 1.82 -16.52 1.09
CA SER A 139 1.67 -16.30 -0.35
C SER A 139 0.55 -15.32 -0.61
N TYR A 140 0.78 -14.41 -1.51
CA TYR A 140 -0.22 -13.52 -2.05
C TYR A 140 -0.50 -13.91 -3.49
N GLN A 141 -1.77 -14.07 -3.82
CA GLN A 141 -2.18 -14.31 -5.20
C GLN A 141 -2.83 -13.06 -5.75
N SER A 142 -2.25 -12.52 -6.83
CA SER A 142 -2.83 -11.37 -7.50
C SER A 142 -4.12 -11.79 -8.22
N PRO A 143 -5.00 -10.84 -8.60
CA PRO A 143 -6.25 -11.16 -9.31
C PRO A 143 -6.05 -11.98 -10.58
N ARG A 144 -4.89 -11.91 -11.21
CA ARG A 144 -4.58 -12.70 -12.42
C ARG A 144 -3.74 -13.94 -12.14
N GLY A 145 -3.66 -14.37 -10.87
CA GLY A 145 -3.03 -15.62 -10.52
C GLY A 145 -1.51 -15.58 -10.35
N VAL A 146 -0.91 -14.41 -10.33
CA VAL A 146 0.52 -14.28 -10.00
C VAL A 146 0.68 -14.57 -8.51
N ILE A 147 1.52 -15.54 -8.16
CA ILE A 147 1.77 -15.91 -6.77
C ILE A 147 3.09 -15.26 -6.33
N LEU A 148 3.02 -14.51 -5.24
CA LEU A 148 4.16 -13.80 -4.68
C LEU A 148 4.33 -14.17 -3.22
N GLU A 149 5.56 -14.40 -2.78
CA GLU A 149 5.85 -14.58 -1.37
C GLU A 149 5.65 -13.26 -0.65
N CYS A 150 5.08 -13.33 0.55
CA CYS A 150 4.84 -12.17 1.40
C CYS A 150 4.94 -12.59 2.86
N VAL A 151 4.90 -11.61 3.76
CA VAL A 151 4.85 -11.87 5.20
C VAL A 151 3.54 -11.26 5.73
N PRO A 152 2.57 -12.10 6.13
CA PRO A 152 1.37 -11.60 6.80
C PRO A 152 1.75 -10.94 8.13
N MET A 153 1.24 -9.73 8.34
CA MET A 153 1.55 -8.95 9.54
C MET A 153 0.30 -8.33 10.13
N SER A 154 0.33 -8.04 11.40
CA SER A 154 -0.79 -7.41 12.09
C SER A 154 -0.30 -6.43 13.14
N LYS A 155 -1.17 -5.47 13.48
CA LYS A 155 -0.91 -4.47 14.50
C LYS A 155 -2.20 -4.19 15.26
N SER A 156 -2.11 -4.17 16.59
CA SER A 156 -3.21 -3.71 17.44
C SER A 156 -3.22 -2.19 17.48
N LEU A 157 -4.38 -1.60 17.26
CA LEU A 157 -4.59 -0.16 17.39
C LEU A 157 -5.14 0.22 18.77
N VAL A 158 -5.39 -0.76 19.61
CA VAL A 158 -5.90 -0.53 20.97
C VAL A 158 -4.75 -0.05 21.83
N VAL A 159 -4.96 1.08 22.51
CA VAL A 159 -4.01 1.61 23.48
C VAL A 159 -4.26 0.89 24.80
N SER A 160 -3.24 0.19 25.30
CA SER A 160 -3.33 -0.51 26.58
C SER A 160 -2.95 0.40 27.73
#